data_b8cf449bb2694a22feffa1ac82b39455
#
_entry.id   b8cf449bb2694a22feffa1ac82b39455
#
_cell.length_a   1.000
_cell.length_b   1.000
_cell.length_c   1.000
_cell.angle_alpha   90.00
_cell.angle_beta   90.00
_cell.angle_gamma   90.00
#
_symmetry.space_group_name_H-M   'P 1'
#
loop_
_entity.id
_entity.type
_entity.pdbx_description
1 polymer ?
#
loop_
_entity_poly.entity_id
_entity_poly.type
_entity_poly.pdbx_seq_one_letter_code
_entity_poly.pdbx_strand_id
1 'polypeptide(L)'
;IKTLENKDVSVEAMRSYMIGRELSGHYYREDETASCGDEVVLKAEHISWGGVLHDVSFELHRGEILGFGGLSECGMHTLGRALYGLEDVLTGKVTLTKDDVEVKSPEVAFAHGMGYVSKNRDQESLVLNGTIGVNIQSTGYKANRGFGIFISDKKEKEYAQLQVDELAIKCNSIFQPVSAMSGGNKQKVVFGKWLAADADILILDCPTRGVDIGVKASMYKLINAMKKRGKSIVLISEELPELCGMSDRLIIMKDGAITGEFWRTDGFDSTELIDWMI
;
A
#
# COMPACT_ATOMS: atom_id res chain seq x y z
N ILE A 1 25.31 18.99 -9.48
CA ILE A 1 26.02 18.81 -8.21
C ILE A 1 26.30 20.23 -7.68
N LYS A 2 25.91 20.53 -6.46
CA LYS A 2 26.13 21.82 -5.80
C LYS A 2 26.87 21.58 -4.48
N THR A 3 27.88 22.37 -4.22
CA THR A 3 28.57 22.39 -2.93
C THR A 3 27.84 23.38 -2.02
N LEU A 4 27.49 22.95 -0.81
CA LEU A 4 26.79 23.78 0.18
C LEU A 4 27.77 24.14 1.29
N GLU A 5 27.70 25.37 1.79
CA GLU A 5 28.37 25.74 3.02
C GLU A 5 27.56 25.23 4.23
N ASN A 6 28.24 24.92 5.34
CA ASN A 6 27.61 24.29 6.51
C ASN A 6 26.41 25.10 7.08
N LYS A 7 26.40 26.42 6.93
CA LYS A 7 25.29 27.29 7.34
C LYS A 7 24.02 27.16 6.48
N ASP A 8 24.16 26.64 5.25
CA ASP A 8 23.09 26.50 4.26
C ASP A 8 22.54 25.06 4.19
N VAL A 9 23.00 24.19 5.09
CA VAL A 9 22.61 22.77 5.14
C VAL A 9 21.39 22.62 6.03
N SER A 10 20.20 22.50 5.41
CA SER A 10 18.99 21.97 6.08
C SER A 10 18.64 20.61 5.48
N VAL A 11 17.87 19.82 6.22
CA VAL A 11 17.39 18.51 5.73
C VAL A 11 16.56 18.68 4.46
N GLU A 12 15.75 19.74 4.39
CA GLU A 12 14.93 20.11 3.24
C GLU A 12 15.79 20.50 2.03
N ALA A 13 16.83 21.30 2.25
CA ALA A 13 17.76 21.70 1.19
C ALA A 13 18.50 20.47 0.64
N MET A 14 18.99 19.60 1.52
CA MET A 14 19.65 18.35 1.09
C MET A 14 18.69 17.46 0.28
N ARG A 15 17.46 17.27 0.74
CA ARG A 15 16.44 16.50 0.01
C ARG A 15 16.15 17.11 -1.36
N SER A 16 15.98 18.42 -1.47
CA SER A 16 15.74 19.12 -2.72
C SER A 16 16.89 18.92 -3.72
N TYR A 17 18.13 19.06 -3.26
CA TYR A 17 19.31 18.86 -4.13
C TYR A 17 19.53 17.39 -4.55
N MET A 18 19.20 16.42 -3.70
CA MET A 18 19.27 15.00 -4.05
C MET A 18 18.23 14.61 -5.11
N ILE A 19 17.06 15.22 -5.10
CA ILE A 19 15.96 14.94 -6.04
C ILE A 19 16.13 15.74 -7.34
N GLY A 20 16.93 16.82 -7.32
CA GLY A 20 17.15 17.69 -8.47
C GLY A 20 15.99 18.61 -8.83
N ARG A 21 15.00 18.74 -7.93
CA ARG A 21 13.85 19.66 -8.02
C ARG A 21 13.40 20.06 -6.62
N GLU A 22 12.84 21.23 -6.49
CA GLU A 22 12.18 21.63 -5.24
C GLU A 22 11.02 20.66 -4.96
N LEU A 23 10.98 20.10 -3.76
CA LEU A 23 9.79 19.48 -3.22
C LEU A 23 8.85 20.63 -2.84
N SER A 24 8.22 21.23 -3.85
CA SER A 24 7.16 22.20 -3.63
C SER A 24 5.93 21.47 -3.13
N GLY A 25 5.56 21.68 -1.89
CA GLY A 25 4.41 21.06 -1.25
C GLY A 25 4.79 20.06 -0.16
N HIS A 26 3.79 19.58 0.52
CA HIS A 26 3.94 18.62 1.59
C HIS A 26 4.46 17.27 1.04
N TYR A 27 5.48 16.71 1.71
CA TYR A 27 6.11 15.45 1.31
C TYR A 27 5.14 14.27 1.46
N TYR A 28 4.29 14.33 2.48
CA TYR A 28 3.22 13.37 2.75
C TYR A 28 1.86 13.89 2.25
N ARG A 29 0.80 13.68 2.99
CA ARG A 29 -0.54 14.19 2.67
C ARG A 29 -0.60 15.71 2.83
N GLU A 30 -1.38 16.36 1.95
CA GLU A 30 -1.64 17.81 2.01
C GLU A 30 -2.84 18.12 2.92
N ASP A 31 -3.74 17.16 3.13
CA ASP A 31 -4.89 17.28 4.03
C ASP A 31 -4.46 16.96 5.46
N GLU A 32 -4.59 17.93 6.35
CA GLU A 32 -4.24 17.77 7.77
C GLU A 32 -5.36 17.07 8.57
N THR A 33 -6.57 17.01 8.03
CA THR A 33 -7.73 16.43 8.71
C THR A 33 -7.89 14.96 8.37
N ALA A 34 -8.12 14.14 9.41
CA ALA A 34 -8.64 12.79 9.22
C ALA A 34 -10.02 12.87 8.56
N SER A 35 -10.19 12.17 7.45
CA SER A 35 -11.48 12.08 6.77
C SER A 35 -11.71 10.65 6.32
N CYS A 36 -12.53 9.92 7.04
CA CYS A 36 -13.06 8.63 6.64
C CYS A 36 -14.57 8.64 6.79
N GLY A 37 -15.24 7.75 6.06
CA GLY A 37 -16.68 7.54 6.23
C GLY A 37 -16.97 6.71 7.49
N ASP A 38 -18.22 6.75 7.94
CA ASP A 38 -18.66 5.93 9.08
C ASP A 38 -18.86 4.45 8.69
N GLU A 39 -18.90 4.15 7.39
CA GLU A 39 -19.14 2.80 6.87
C GLU A 39 -17.91 1.92 7.10
N VAL A 40 -18.07 0.86 7.88
CA VAL A 40 -17.05 -0.18 8.04
C VAL A 40 -17.04 -1.04 6.78
N VAL A 41 -15.86 -1.23 6.16
CA VAL A 41 -15.68 -2.01 4.93
C VAL A 41 -14.98 -3.35 5.15
N LEU A 42 -14.19 -3.45 6.24
CA LEU A 42 -13.53 -4.69 6.66
C LEU A 42 -13.55 -4.77 8.18
N LYS A 43 -13.86 -5.96 8.71
CA LYS A 43 -13.73 -6.31 10.13
C LYS A 43 -12.73 -7.43 10.30
N ALA A 44 -11.79 -7.23 11.21
CA ALA A 44 -10.93 -8.27 11.73
C ALA A 44 -11.37 -8.55 13.18
N GLU A 45 -11.74 -9.79 13.48
CA GLU A 45 -12.29 -10.16 14.77
C GLU A 45 -11.49 -11.32 15.37
N HIS A 46 -10.82 -11.06 16.50
CA HIS A 46 -10.10 -12.07 17.29
C HIS A 46 -9.04 -12.86 16.52
N ILE A 47 -8.32 -12.19 15.60
CA ILE A 47 -7.32 -12.84 14.75
C ILE A 47 -6.14 -13.32 15.59
N SER A 48 -5.89 -14.64 15.55
CA SER A 48 -4.69 -15.24 16.13
C SER A 48 -4.06 -16.21 15.13
N TRP A 49 -2.73 -16.23 15.04
CA TRP A 49 -2.00 -17.07 14.11
C TRP A 49 -0.61 -17.45 14.63
N GLY A 50 -0.32 -18.76 14.63
CA GLY A 50 1.03 -19.33 14.73
C GLY A 50 1.93 -18.86 15.88
N GLY A 51 1.37 -18.34 16.98
CA GLY A 51 2.16 -17.74 18.06
C GLY A 51 2.76 -16.36 17.71
N VAL A 52 2.36 -15.77 16.57
CA VAL A 52 2.81 -14.46 16.07
C VAL A 52 1.73 -13.39 16.21
N LEU A 53 0.46 -13.76 16.07
CA LEU A 53 -0.68 -12.87 16.28
C LEU A 53 -1.52 -13.36 17.47
N HIS A 54 -1.93 -12.43 18.31
CA HIS A 54 -2.64 -12.68 19.57
C HIS A 54 -3.86 -11.78 19.70
N ASP A 55 -5.04 -12.32 19.37
CA ASP A 55 -6.36 -11.69 19.58
C ASP A 55 -6.49 -10.27 18.98
N VAL A 56 -6.04 -10.10 17.73
CA VAL A 56 -6.07 -8.82 17.04
C VAL A 56 -7.47 -8.54 16.51
N SER A 57 -8.07 -7.42 16.91
CA SER A 57 -9.40 -6.99 16.47
C SER A 57 -9.40 -5.51 16.10
N PHE A 58 -9.94 -5.18 14.92
CA PHE A 58 -10.11 -3.79 14.46
C PHE A 58 -11.11 -3.73 13.30
N GLU A 59 -11.53 -2.52 12.96
CA GLU A 59 -12.38 -2.22 11.80
C GLU A 59 -11.66 -1.25 10.87
N LEU A 60 -11.85 -1.39 9.55
CA LEU A 60 -11.41 -0.44 8.55
C LEU A 60 -12.63 0.28 7.98
N HIS A 61 -12.56 1.60 7.92
CA HIS A 61 -13.65 2.42 7.41
C HIS A 61 -13.46 2.82 5.94
N ARG A 62 -14.56 3.16 5.28
CA ARG A 62 -14.53 3.61 3.89
C ARG A 62 -13.70 4.89 3.72
N GLY A 63 -12.74 4.85 2.79
CA GLY A 63 -11.86 5.98 2.51
C GLY A 63 -10.84 6.28 3.61
N GLU A 64 -10.64 5.35 4.55
CA GLU A 64 -9.63 5.44 5.60
C GLU A 64 -8.26 4.98 5.09
N ILE A 65 -7.20 5.63 5.56
CA ILE A 65 -5.84 5.08 5.59
C ILE A 65 -5.57 4.68 7.03
N LEU A 66 -5.71 3.39 7.34
CA LEU A 66 -5.39 2.80 8.63
C LEU A 66 -3.94 2.33 8.64
N GLY A 67 -3.09 2.98 9.43
CA GLY A 67 -1.69 2.64 9.59
C GLY A 67 -1.47 1.55 10.63
N PHE A 68 -0.54 0.63 10.36
CA PHE A 68 -0.03 -0.33 11.33
C PHE A 68 1.47 -0.13 11.49
N GLY A 69 1.90 0.11 12.72
CA GLY A 69 3.29 0.31 13.10
C GLY A 69 3.70 -0.56 14.29
N GLY A 70 5.00 -0.74 14.42
CA GLY A 70 5.63 -1.51 15.51
C GLY A 70 7.06 -1.88 15.12
N LEU A 71 7.75 -2.59 15.99
CA LEU A 71 9.06 -3.16 15.65
C LEU A 71 8.91 -4.27 14.61
N SER A 72 9.98 -4.57 13.89
CA SER A 72 9.94 -5.48 12.71
C SER A 72 9.29 -6.84 12.98
N GLU A 73 9.43 -7.39 14.18
CA GLU A 73 8.90 -8.70 14.58
C GLU A 73 7.55 -8.62 15.33
N CYS A 74 6.91 -7.45 15.39
CA CYS A 74 5.65 -7.25 16.13
C CYS A 74 4.42 -7.97 15.52
N GLY A 75 4.54 -8.63 14.36
CA GLY A 75 3.44 -9.35 13.72
C GLY A 75 2.66 -8.57 12.66
N MET A 76 2.90 -7.26 12.48
CA MET A 76 2.14 -6.42 11.53
C MET A 76 2.16 -6.94 10.08
N HIS A 77 3.29 -7.49 9.61
CA HIS A 77 3.40 -8.08 8.27
C HIS A 77 2.59 -9.37 8.15
N THR A 78 2.62 -10.20 9.18
CA THR A 78 1.80 -11.41 9.26
C THR A 78 0.32 -11.05 9.29
N LEU A 79 -0.07 -9.99 10.01
CA LEU A 79 -1.43 -9.46 10.00
C LEU A 79 -1.86 -9.07 8.58
N GLY A 80 -1.04 -8.30 7.84
CA GLY A 80 -1.34 -7.92 6.47
C GLY A 80 -1.59 -9.13 5.54
N ARG A 81 -0.80 -10.18 5.70
CA ARG A 81 -0.96 -11.46 4.97
C ARG A 81 -2.25 -12.19 5.36
N ALA A 82 -2.54 -12.26 6.67
CA ALA A 82 -3.76 -12.87 7.20
C ALA A 82 -5.02 -12.14 6.71
N LEU A 83 -5.03 -10.81 6.68
CA LEU A 83 -6.14 -10.00 6.17
C LEU A 83 -6.46 -10.30 4.70
N TYR A 84 -5.46 -10.66 3.91
CA TYR A 84 -5.63 -11.01 2.49
C TYR A 84 -5.89 -12.51 2.25
N GLY A 85 -5.87 -13.32 3.32
CA GLY A 85 -6.06 -14.76 3.23
C GLY A 85 -4.83 -15.53 2.74
N LEU A 86 -3.62 -14.96 2.89
CA LEU A 86 -2.34 -15.63 2.59
C LEU A 86 -1.83 -16.47 3.75
N GLU A 87 -2.40 -16.30 4.94
CA GLU A 87 -2.13 -17.09 6.13
C GLU A 87 -3.44 -17.70 6.66
N ASP A 88 -3.40 -18.97 7.03
CA ASP A 88 -4.55 -19.65 7.61
C ASP A 88 -4.75 -19.16 9.06
N VAL A 89 -5.75 -18.35 9.30
CA VAL A 89 -6.08 -17.84 10.64
C VAL A 89 -6.50 -19.01 11.53
N LEU A 90 -5.84 -19.17 12.68
CA LEU A 90 -6.14 -20.26 13.63
C LEU A 90 -7.46 -19.99 14.38
N THR A 91 -7.67 -18.74 14.80
CA THR A 91 -8.91 -18.29 15.43
C THR A 91 -9.27 -16.91 14.94
N GLY A 92 -10.57 -16.60 15.00
CA GLY A 92 -11.09 -15.34 14.49
C GLY A 92 -11.47 -15.39 13.02
N LYS A 93 -11.80 -14.25 12.47
CA LYS A 93 -12.20 -14.10 11.05
C LYS A 93 -11.94 -12.70 10.53
N VAL A 94 -11.76 -12.61 9.22
CA VAL A 94 -11.75 -11.35 8.46
C VAL A 94 -12.99 -11.30 7.59
N THR A 95 -13.82 -10.28 7.74
CA THR A 95 -15.11 -10.14 7.03
C THR A 95 -15.13 -8.87 6.19
N LEU A 96 -15.49 -8.98 4.92
CA LEU A 96 -15.83 -7.87 4.04
C LEU A 96 -17.31 -7.54 4.22
N THR A 97 -17.62 -6.39 4.80
CA THR A 97 -18.97 -6.05 5.26
C THR A 97 -19.97 -5.81 4.13
N LYS A 98 -19.49 -5.31 2.97
CA LYS A 98 -20.34 -5.04 1.81
C LYS A 98 -21.11 -6.26 1.32
N ASP A 99 -20.43 -7.41 1.29
CA ASP A 99 -20.98 -8.66 0.75
C ASP A 99 -21.20 -9.71 1.86
N ASP A 100 -20.90 -9.37 3.12
CA ASP A 100 -20.88 -10.26 4.29
C ASP A 100 -20.08 -11.54 4.04
N VAL A 101 -18.88 -11.37 3.47
CA VAL A 101 -18.02 -12.46 3.04
C VAL A 101 -16.79 -12.58 3.93
N GLU A 102 -16.55 -13.79 4.44
CA GLU A 102 -15.32 -14.13 5.16
C GLU A 102 -14.16 -14.37 4.19
N VAL A 103 -13.04 -13.68 4.40
CA VAL A 103 -11.82 -13.82 3.60
C VAL A 103 -11.04 -15.05 4.06
N LYS A 104 -11.19 -16.16 3.32
CA LYS A 104 -10.51 -17.44 3.60
C LYS A 104 -9.34 -17.73 2.66
N SER A 105 -9.22 -16.99 1.59
CA SER A 105 -8.13 -17.16 0.61
C SER A 105 -7.91 -15.89 -0.21
N PRO A 106 -6.75 -15.75 -0.87
CA PRO A 106 -6.48 -14.64 -1.78
C PRO A 106 -7.48 -14.52 -2.94
N GLU A 107 -8.01 -15.67 -3.41
CA GLU A 107 -9.01 -15.70 -4.48
C GLU A 107 -10.31 -15.04 -4.03
N VAL A 108 -10.76 -15.31 -2.80
CA VAL A 108 -11.94 -14.66 -2.21
C VAL A 108 -11.68 -13.18 -2.03
N ALA A 109 -10.55 -12.79 -1.43
CA ALA A 109 -10.16 -11.40 -1.26
C ALA A 109 -10.18 -10.63 -2.60
N PHE A 110 -9.53 -11.17 -3.62
CA PHE A 110 -9.49 -10.59 -4.95
C PHE A 110 -10.86 -10.50 -5.64
N ALA A 111 -11.67 -11.55 -5.52
CA ALA A 111 -13.01 -11.58 -6.12
C ALA A 111 -13.93 -10.48 -5.57
N HIS A 112 -13.72 -10.08 -4.31
CA HIS A 112 -14.48 -9.07 -3.60
C HIS A 112 -13.77 -7.71 -3.49
N GLY A 113 -12.82 -7.43 -4.39
CA GLY A 113 -12.23 -6.11 -4.56
C GLY A 113 -11.12 -5.75 -3.58
N MET A 114 -10.44 -6.73 -2.99
CA MET A 114 -9.21 -6.48 -2.24
C MET A 114 -7.97 -6.58 -3.11
N GLY A 115 -6.94 -5.80 -2.77
CA GLY A 115 -5.60 -5.88 -3.35
C GLY A 115 -4.51 -5.93 -2.28
N TYR A 116 -3.40 -6.60 -2.57
CA TYR A 116 -2.26 -6.74 -1.66
C TYR A 116 -0.94 -6.40 -2.34
N VAL A 117 -0.26 -5.38 -1.83
CA VAL A 117 1.10 -5.00 -2.22
C VAL A 117 2.06 -5.54 -1.18
N SER A 118 2.83 -6.57 -1.56
CA SER A 118 3.77 -7.22 -0.65
C SER A 118 5.04 -6.39 -0.43
N LYS A 119 5.57 -6.45 0.77
CA LYS A 119 6.90 -5.96 1.16
C LYS A 119 8.03 -6.60 0.30
N ASN A 120 7.84 -7.82 -0.18
CA ASN A 120 8.76 -8.56 -1.04
C ASN A 120 8.33 -8.53 -2.51
N ARG A 121 8.18 -7.34 -3.09
CA ARG A 121 7.62 -7.13 -4.44
C ARG A 121 8.22 -8.02 -5.52
N ASP A 122 9.55 -8.21 -5.53
CA ASP A 122 10.27 -8.95 -6.58
C ASP A 122 9.98 -10.47 -6.50
N GLN A 123 9.62 -10.99 -5.33
CA GLN A 123 9.34 -12.40 -5.11
C GLN A 123 7.84 -12.72 -5.15
N GLU A 124 6.99 -11.80 -4.67
CA GLU A 124 5.58 -12.08 -4.43
C GLU A 124 4.63 -11.28 -5.32
N SER A 125 5.04 -10.10 -5.80
CA SER A 125 4.14 -9.21 -6.53
C SER A 125 4.39 -9.14 -8.04
N LEU A 126 5.56 -9.58 -8.52
CA LEU A 126 5.98 -9.41 -9.92
C LEU A 126 6.44 -10.71 -10.56
N VAL A 127 6.03 -10.91 -11.81
CA VAL A 127 6.64 -11.88 -12.72
C VAL A 127 7.84 -11.20 -13.38
N LEU A 128 9.04 -11.31 -12.77
CA LEU A 128 10.24 -10.55 -13.17
C LEU A 128 10.65 -10.75 -14.63
N ASN A 129 10.52 -11.97 -15.14
CA ASN A 129 10.82 -12.30 -16.55
C ASN A 129 9.66 -11.95 -17.49
N GLY A 130 8.50 -11.59 -16.94
CA GLY A 130 7.36 -11.10 -17.69
C GLY A 130 7.53 -9.63 -18.08
N THR A 131 6.75 -9.21 -19.08
CA THR A 131 6.72 -7.81 -19.51
C THR A 131 5.94 -6.94 -18.53
N ILE A 132 6.11 -5.62 -18.64
CA ILE A 132 5.31 -4.64 -17.88
C ILE A 132 3.83 -4.87 -18.15
N GLY A 133 3.44 -5.03 -19.43
CA GLY A 133 2.07 -5.29 -19.83
C GLY A 133 1.49 -6.53 -19.14
N VAL A 134 2.17 -7.66 -19.18
CA VAL A 134 1.75 -8.91 -18.52
C VAL A 134 1.55 -8.72 -17.02
N ASN A 135 2.47 -8.02 -16.35
CA ASN A 135 2.34 -7.77 -14.91
C ASN A 135 1.13 -6.89 -14.57
N ILE A 136 0.93 -5.78 -15.28
CA ILE A 136 -0.20 -4.88 -15.04
C ILE A 136 -1.53 -5.60 -15.30
N GLN A 137 -1.60 -6.38 -16.37
CA GLN A 137 -2.83 -7.07 -16.78
C GLN A 137 -3.19 -8.27 -15.91
N SER A 138 -2.25 -8.80 -15.15
CA SER A 138 -2.46 -10.03 -14.36
C SER A 138 -3.69 -9.98 -13.44
N THR A 139 -4.16 -8.80 -13.08
CA THR A 139 -5.39 -8.57 -12.28
C THR A 139 -6.54 -7.98 -13.08
N GLY A 140 -6.28 -7.46 -14.27
CA GLY A 140 -7.23 -6.75 -15.13
C GLY A 140 -8.05 -7.63 -16.09
N TYR A 141 -7.92 -8.95 -16.05
CA TYR A 141 -8.56 -9.85 -17.03
C TYR A 141 -10.09 -9.69 -17.11
N LYS A 142 -10.78 -9.37 -16.00
CA LYS A 142 -12.23 -9.16 -16.01
C LYS A 142 -12.61 -7.94 -16.87
N ALA A 143 -11.85 -6.85 -16.78
CA ALA A 143 -12.08 -5.61 -17.53
C ALA A 143 -11.74 -5.74 -19.03
N ASN A 144 -10.78 -6.62 -19.35
CA ASN A 144 -10.24 -6.78 -20.70
C ASN A 144 -10.93 -7.88 -21.53
N ARG A 145 -11.99 -8.51 -20.98
CA ARG A 145 -12.75 -9.52 -21.72
C ARG A 145 -13.32 -8.96 -23.03
N GLY A 146 -13.08 -9.70 -24.12
CA GLY A 146 -13.75 -9.52 -25.38
C GLY A 146 -15.11 -10.26 -25.36
N PHE A 147 -15.48 -10.88 -26.48
CA PHE A 147 -16.70 -11.70 -26.55
C PHE A 147 -16.47 -13.06 -25.82
N GLY A 148 -17.22 -13.27 -24.74
CA GLY A 148 -17.17 -14.51 -23.95
C GLY A 148 -15.89 -14.64 -23.12
N ILE A 149 -15.09 -15.71 -23.38
CA ILE A 149 -13.86 -16.04 -22.67
C ILE A 149 -12.59 -15.47 -23.33
N PHE A 150 -12.73 -14.84 -24.50
CA PHE A 150 -11.58 -14.31 -25.23
C PHE A 150 -11.14 -12.97 -24.66
N ILE A 151 -9.83 -12.81 -24.54
CA ILE A 151 -9.19 -11.57 -24.13
C ILE A 151 -8.81 -10.81 -25.41
N SER A 152 -9.02 -9.51 -25.44
CA SER A 152 -8.68 -8.68 -26.60
C SER A 152 -7.27 -8.13 -26.43
N ASP A 153 -6.33 -8.59 -27.25
CA ASP A 153 -4.94 -8.07 -27.29
C ASP A 153 -4.87 -6.53 -27.40
N LYS A 154 -5.80 -5.95 -28.14
CA LYS A 154 -5.87 -4.49 -28.30
C LYS A 154 -6.24 -3.81 -26.99
N LYS A 155 -7.29 -4.29 -26.31
CA LYS A 155 -7.72 -3.73 -25.02
C LYS A 155 -6.65 -3.91 -23.96
N GLU A 156 -5.97 -5.06 -23.94
CA GLU A 156 -4.87 -5.32 -23.02
C GLU A 156 -3.75 -4.31 -23.19
N LYS A 157 -3.31 -4.05 -24.42
CA LYS A 157 -2.25 -3.09 -24.72
C LYS A 157 -2.64 -1.67 -24.35
N GLU A 158 -3.85 -1.24 -24.75
CA GLU A 158 -4.39 0.08 -24.41
C GLU A 158 -4.46 0.28 -22.89
N TYR A 159 -4.90 -0.74 -22.18
CA TYR A 159 -5.04 -0.71 -20.74
C TYR A 159 -3.69 -0.67 -19.99
N ALA A 160 -2.74 -1.51 -20.40
CA ALA A 160 -1.39 -1.47 -19.85
C ALA A 160 -0.69 -0.13 -20.12
N GLN A 161 -0.87 0.42 -21.32
CA GLN A 161 -0.31 1.72 -21.69
C GLN A 161 -0.92 2.84 -20.84
N LEU A 162 -2.24 2.81 -20.60
CA LEU A 162 -2.90 3.78 -19.73
C LEU A 162 -2.28 3.82 -18.32
N GLN A 163 -2.02 2.65 -17.74
CA GLN A 163 -1.37 2.58 -16.41
C GLN A 163 0.08 3.07 -16.45
N VAL A 164 0.82 2.77 -17.51
CA VAL A 164 2.19 3.27 -17.70
C VAL A 164 2.21 4.79 -17.73
N ASP A 165 1.27 5.40 -18.45
CA ASP A 165 1.18 6.85 -18.60
C ASP A 165 0.68 7.51 -17.30
N GLU A 166 -0.39 6.99 -16.67
CA GLU A 166 -0.97 7.53 -15.43
C GLU A 166 0.04 7.52 -14.28
N LEU A 167 0.83 6.45 -14.16
CA LEU A 167 1.84 6.31 -13.11
C LEU A 167 3.20 6.88 -13.50
N ALA A 168 3.34 7.42 -14.70
CA ALA A 168 4.62 7.88 -15.25
C ALA A 168 5.73 6.82 -15.07
N ILE A 169 5.45 5.58 -15.49
CA ILE A 169 6.41 4.47 -15.43
C ILE A 169 7.47 4.71 -16.50
N LYS A 170 8.72 4.83 -16.11
CA LYS A 170 9.83 5.01 -17.05
C LYS A 170 10.19 3.66 -17.69
N CYS A 171 9.81 3.48 -18.94
CA CYS A 171 10.11 2.30 -19.75
C CYS A 171 10.20 2.68 -21.24
N ASN A 172 10.81 1.80 -22.05
CA ASN A 172 10.87 1.96 -23.48
C ASN A 172 9.56 1.53 -24.16
N SER A 173 8.90 0.54 -23.60
CA SER A 173 7.59 0.03 -24.04
C SER A 173 6.99 -0.88 -22.98
N ILE A 174 5.67 -1.18 -23.08
CA ILE A 174 4.99 -2.16 -22.22
C ILE A 174 5.51 -3.59 -22.41
N PHE A 175 6.29 -3.86 -23.47
CA PHE A 175 6.91 -5.16 -23.75
C PHE A 175 8.27 -5.34 -23.08
N GLN A 176 8.80 -4.29 -22.41
CA GLN A 176 10.05 -4.37 -21.65
C GLN A 176 9.89 -5.34 -20.48
N PRO A 177 10.88 -6.25 -20.23
CA PRO A 177 10.89 -7.11 -19.05
C PRO A 177 10.99 -6.27 -17.75
N VAL A 178 10.22 -6.65 -16.74
CA VAL A 178 10.22 -5.95 -15.45
C VAL A 178 11.57 -6.08 -14.74
N SER A 179 12.30 -7.18 -14.95
CA SER A 179 13.65 -7.38 -14.40
C SER A 179 14.64 -6.27 -14.79
N ALA A 180 14.47 -5.65 -15.96
CA ALA A 180 15.32 -4.56 -16.46
C ALA A 180 14.97 -3.17 -15.88
N MET A 181 14.02 -3.07 -14.94
CA MET A 181 13.58 -1.81 -14.37
C MET A 181 14.25 -1.48 -13.04
N SER A 182 14.34 -0.17 -12.73
CA SER A 182 14.72 0.28 -11.38
C SER A 182 13.67 -0.10 -10.34
N GLY A 183 14.08 -0.23 -9.07
CA GLY A 183 13.18 -0.56 -7.97
C GLY A 183 11.94 0.32 -7.90
N GLY A 184 12.09 1.63 -8.09
CA GLY A 184 10.96 2.56 -8.10
C GLY A 184 9.99 2.36 -9.26
N ASN A 185 10.47 2.03 -10.45
CA ASN A 185 9.58 1.71 -11.58
C ASN A 185 8.90 0.35 -11.41
N LYS A 186 9.60 -0.65 -10.86
CA LYS A 186 8.99 -1.93 -10.45
C LYS A 186 7.84 -1.72 -9.48
N GLN A 187 8.04 -0.84 -8.47
CA GLN A 187 6.98 -0.51 -7.51
C GLN A 187 5.77 0.12 -8.19
N LYS A 188 5.98 1.02 -9.15
CA LYS A 188 4.90 1.61 -9.94
C LYS A 188 4.13 0.56 -10.75
N VAL A 189 4.81 -0.46 -11.28
CA VAL A 189 4.15 -1.59 -11.97
C VAL A 189 3.25 -2.37 -11.01
N VAL A 190 3.70 -2.62 -9.77
CA VAL A 190 2.86 -3.28 -8.74
C VAL A 190 1.62 -2.44 -8.43
N PHE A 191 1.76 -1.12 -8.26
CA PHE A 191 0.59 -0.24 -8.08
C PHE A 191 -0.32 -0.24 -9.31
N GLY A 192 0.24 -0.19 -10.51
CA GLY A 192 -0.52 -0.26 -11.76
C GLY A 192 -1.38 -1.52 -11.86
N LYS A 193 -0.85 -2.65 -11.41
CA LYS A 193 -1.59 -3.91 -11.30
C LYS A 193 -2.87 -3.76 -10.47
N TRP A 194 -2.82 -3.12 -9.29
CA TRP A 194 -3.96 -3.01 -8.40
C TRP A 194 -4.91 -1.86 -8.73
N LEU A 195 -4.40 -0.77 -9.30
CA LEU A 195 -5.25 0.26 -9.92
C LEU A 195 -6.06 -0.34 -11.07
N ALA A 196 -5.42 -1.21 -11.80
CA ALA A 196 -5.99 -1.96 -12.89
C ALA A 196 -7.15 -2.86 -12.44
N ALA A 197 -7.05 -3.48 -11.29
CA ALA A 197 -8.10 -4.29 -10.71
C ALA A 197 -9.28 -3.48 -10.16
N ASP A 198 -9.16 -2.15 -10.07
CA ASP A 198 -10.10 -1.24 -9.40
C ASP A 198 -10.46 -1.68 -7.97
N ALA A 199 -9.45 -2.18 -7.23
CA ALA A 199 -9.65 -2.67 -5.88
C ALA A 199 -10.24 -1.59 -4.96
N ASP A 200 -11.21 -1.95 -4.14
CA ASP A 200 -11.86 -1.07 -3.17
C ASP A 200 -11.08 -0.97 -1.86
N ILE A 201 -10.43 -2.07 -1.48
CA ILE A 201 -9.58 -2.18 -0.28
C ILE A 201 -8.18 -2.58 -0.70
N LEU A 202 -7.19 -1.84 -0.23
CA LEU A 202 -5.78 -2.10 -0.53
C LEU A 202 -4.98 -2.32 0.75
N ILE A 203 -4.28 -3.44 0.84
CA ILE A 203 -3.27 -3.69 1.86
C ILE A 203 -1.92 -3.36 1.26
N LEU A 204 -1.23 -2.36 1.80
CA LEU A 204 0.06 -1.87 1.34
C LEU A 204 1.12 -2.21 2.39
N ASP A 205 1.85 -3.30 2.19
CA ASP A 205 2.90 -3.74 3.10
C ASP A 205 4.26 -3.18 2.65
N CYS A 206 4.77 -2.19 3.38
CA CYS A 206 5.99 -1.44 3.10
C CYS A 206 6.06 -0.95 1.64
N PRO A 207 5.06 -0.20 1.15
CA PRO A 207 4.93 0.15 -0.27
C PRO A 207 6.07 1.00 -0.82
N THR A 208 6.84 1.63 0.06
CA THR A 208 7.96 2.52 -0.33
C THR A 208 9.33 1.91 -0.04
N ARG A 209 9.39 0.64 0.39
CA ARG A 209 10.63 -0.03 0.73
C ARG A 209 11.57 -0.15 -0.48
N GLY A 210 12.82 0.28 -0.29
CA GLY A 210 13.87 0.13 -1.31
C GLY A 210 13.67 1.00 -2.54
N VAL A 211 12.96 2.13 -2.41
CA VAL A 211 12.82 3.14 -3.47
C VAL A 211 13.44 4.47 -3.03
N ASP A 212 13.85 5.27 -4.00
CA ASP A 212 14.43 6.59 -3.73
C ASP A 212 13.36 7.60 -3.25
N ILE A 213 13.83 8.68 -2.62
CA ILE A 213 12.96 9.68 -1.99
C ILE A 213 12.00 10.37 -2.98
N GLY A 214 12.41 10.54 -4.24
CA GLY A 214 11.56 11.14 -5.27
C GLY A 214 10.43 10.19 -5.69
N VAL A 215 10.70 8.88 -5.71
CA VAL A 215 9.69 7.86 -5.96
C VAL A 215 8.77 7.72 -4.76
N LYS A 216 9.27 7.76 -3.49
CA LYS A 216 8.44 7.77 -2.28
C LYS A 216 7.39 8.88 -2.36
N ALA A 217 7.79 10.12 -2.65
CA ALA A 217 6.86 11.24 -2.80
C ALA A 217 5.77 10.99 -3.86
N SER A 218 6.14 10.34 -4.97
CA SER A 218 5.18 9.95 -6.01
C SER A 218 4.19 8.88 -5.53
N MET A 219 4.67 7.91 -4.72
CA MET A 219 3.82 6.88 -4.12
C MET A 219 2.83 7.46 -3.11
N TYR A 220 3.26 8.40 -2.25
CA TYR A 220 2.37 9.07 -1.30
C TYR A 220 1.26 9.86 -2.00
N LYS A 221 1.59 10.56 -3.10
CA LYS A 221 0.58 11.24 -3.92
C LYS A 221 -0.42 10.26 -4.52
N LEU A 222 0.05 9.09 -4.97
CA LEU A 222 -0.81 8.04 -5.51
C LEU A 222 -1.72 7.46 -4.43
N ILE A 223 -1.19 7.10 -3.25
CA ILE A 223 -1.96 6.58 -2.12
C ILE A 223 -3.04 7.60 -1.70
N ASN A 224 -2.69 8.88 -1.61
CA ASN A 224 -3.64 9.93 -1.31
C ASN A 224 -4.71 10.10 -2.40
N ALA A 225 -4.35 9.98 -3.68
CA ALA A 225 -5.31 10.02 -4.78
C ALA A 225 -6.28 8.83 -4.73
N MET A 226 -5.81 7.63 -4.36
CA MET A 226 -6.67 6.46 -4.15
C MET A 226 -7.67 6.70 -3.01
N LYS A 227 -7.21 7.21 -1.86
CA LYS A 227 -8.08 7.61 -0.75
C LYS A 227 -9.16 8.61 -1.20
N LYS A 228 -8.77 9.67 -1.93
CA LYS A 228 -9.71 10.68 -2.45
C LYS A 228 -10.75 10.10 -3.42
N ARG A 229 -10.45 8.96 -4.06
CA ARG A 229 -11.40 8.18 -4.87
C ARG A 229 -12.28 7.22 -4.03
N GLY A 230 -12.21 7.30 -2.70
CA GLY A 230 -12.99 6.47 -1.78
C GLY A 230 -12.45 5.07 -1.54
N LYS A 231 -11.20 4.80 -1.94
CA LYS A 231 -10.54 3.52 -1.62
C LYS A 231 -10.10 3.51 -0.17
N SER A 232 -10.23 2.36 0.50
CA SER A 232 -9.81 2.14 1.89
C SER A 232 -8.47 1.42 1.91
N ILE A 233 -7.56 1.84 2.77
CA ILE A 233 -6.16 1.42 2.72
C ILE A 233 -5.70 0.98 4.10
N VAL A 234 -5.17 -0.24 4.19
CA VAL A 234 -4.33 -0.68 5.30
C VAL A 234 -2.88 -0.42 4.92
N LEU A 235 -2.21 0.50 5.63
CA LEU A 235 -0.82 0.86 5.39
C LEU A 235 0.07 0.27 6.49
N ILE A 236 0.90 -0.68 6.15
CA ILE A 236 1.88 -1.29 7.05
C ILE A 236 3.26 -0.71 6.73
N SER A 237 3.96 -0.18 7.71
CA SER A 237 5.29 0.40 7.50
C SER A 237 6.19 0.28 8.72
N GLU A 238 7.48 0.04 8.47
CA GLU A 238 8.55 0.09 9.46
C GLU A 238 9.05 1.54 9.68
N GLU A 239 8.57 2.51 8.86
CA GLU A 239 8.98 3.91 8.92
C GLU A 239 7.90 4.75 9.63
N LEU A 240 8.09 5.05 10.93
CA LEU A 240 7.15 5.85 11.70
C LEU A 240 6.78 7.20 11.05
N PRO A 241 7.73 7.97 10.45
CA PRO A 241 7.37 9.20 9.73
C PRO A 241 6.43 8.97 8.54
N GLU A 242 6.49 7.83 7.86
CA GLU A 242 5.57 7.47 6.79
C GLU A 242 4.16 7.24 7.35
N LEU A 243 4.06 6.48 8.44
CA LEU A 243 2.78 6.22 9.10
C LEU A 243 2.12 7.50 9.60
N CYS A 244 2.86 8.33 10.36
CA CYS A 244 2.36 9.61 10.86
C CYS A 244 1.96 10.56 9.72
N GLY A 245 2.73 10.55 8.62
CA GLY A 245 2.47 11.40 7.47
C GLY A 245 1.26 10.99 6.64
N MET A 246 0.93 9.70 6.60
CA MET A 246 -0.06 9.15 5.67
C MET A 246 -1.37 8.69 6.31
N SER A 247 -1.35 8.18 7.55
CA SER A 247 -2.51 7.52 8.17
C SER A 247 -3.55 8.52 8.67
N ASP A 248 -4.82 8.14 8.67
CA ASP A 248 -5.92 8.82 9.38
C ASP A 248 -5.97 8.36 10.83
N ARG A 249 -5.75 7.07 11.03
CA ARG A 249 -5.68 6.38 12.30
C ARG A 249 -4.49 5.44 12.27
N LEU A 250 -3.82 5.30 13.41
CA LEU A 250 -2.62 4.50 13.57
C LEU A 250 -2.82 3.50 14.68
N ILE A 251 -2.59 2.24 14.39
CA ILE A 251 -2.56 1.15 15.35
C ILE A 251 -1.10 0.73 15.57
N ILE A 252 -0.69 0.70 16.82
CA ILE A 252 0.63 0.20 17.22
C ILE A 252 0.50 -1.25 17.68
N MET A 253 1.42 -2.06 17.19
CA MET A 253 1.52 -3.48 17.53
C MET A 253 2.83 -3.77 18.26
N LYS A 254 2.75 -4.64 19.26
CA LYS A 254 3.88 -5.20 19.99
C LYS A 254 3.58 -6.67 20.31
N ASP A 255 4.55 -7.54 20.09
CA ASP A 255 4.47 -8.97 20.44
C ASP A 255 3.16 -9.64 19.94
N GLY A 256 2.74 -9.31 18.72
CA GLY A 256 1.56 -9.89 18.07
C GLY A 256 0.21 -9.33 18.50
N ALA A 257 0.17 -8.36 19.40
CA ALA A 257 -1.07 -7.75 19.88
C ALA A 257 -1.13 -6.24 19.59
N ILE A 258 -2.32 -5.67 19.62
CA ILE A 258 -2.52 -4.21 19.55
C ILE A 258 -2.22 -3.65 20.93
N THR A 259 -1.33 -2.66 20.99
CA THR A 259 -0.97 -1.95 22.21
C THR A 259 -1.56 -0.56 22.30
N GLY A 260 -1.76 0.12 21.17
CA GLY A 260 -2.33 1.46 21.14
C GLY A 260 -3.03 1.78 19.84
N GLU A 261 -3.98 2.72 19.91
CA GLU A 261 -4.73 3.26 18.77
C GLU A 261 -4.76 4.78 18.87
N PHE A 262 -4.39 5.46 17.78
CA PHE A 262 -4.19 6.91 17.74
C PHE A 262 -4.87 7.50 16.52
N TRP A 263 -5.50 8.67 16.70
CA TRP A 263 -6.17 9.39 15.62
C TRP A 263 -5.35 10.59 15.16
N ARG A 264 -5.34 10.86 13.87
CA ARG A 264 -4.68 12.06 13.32
C ARG A 264 -5.23 13.35 13.91
N THR A 265 -6.52 13.40 14.24
CA THR A 265 -7.18 14.56 14.86
C THR A 265 -6.54 14.98 16.18
N ASP A 266 -5.98 14.04 16.92
CA ASP A 266 -5.36 14.28 18.22
C ASP A 266 -3.86 14.62 18.09
N GLY A 267 -3.34 14.49 16.85
CA GLY A 267 -1.92 14.61 16.54
C GLY A 267 -1.17 13.29 16.80
N PHE A 268 -0.07 13.10 16.09
CA PHE A 268 0.82 11.94 16.29
C PHE A 268 2.13 12.42 16.93
N ASP A 269 2.33 12.12 18.22
CA ASP A 269 3.60 12.33 18.88
C ASP A 269 4.50 11.09 18.69
N SER A 270 5.59 11.28 17.93
CA SER A 270 6.53 10.19 17.63
C SER A 270 7.17 9.58 18.89
N THR A 271 7.33 10.36 19.96
CA THR A 271 7.92 9.86 21.23
C THR A 271 6.92 8.95 21.93
N GLU A 272 5.67 9.39 22.04
CA GLU A 272 4.59 8.59 22.63
C GLU A 272 4.39 7.29 21.83
N LEU A 273 4.36 7.36 20.50
CA LEU A 273 4.18 6.16 19.66
C LEU A 273 5.31 5.14 19.87
N ILE A 274 6.56 5.59 20.05
CA ILE A 274 7.70 4.70 20.33
C ILE A 274 7.52 3.97 21.67
N ASP A 275 7.01 4.64 22.69
CA ASP A 275 6.79 4.03 24.01
C ASP A 275 5.78 2.87 23.93
N TRP A 276 4.80 2.94 23.01
CA TRP A 276 3.85 1.85 22.75
C TRP A 276 4.43 0.70 21.92
N MET A 277 5.56 0.93 21.21
CA MET A 277 6.26 -0.10 20.43
C MET A 277 7.25 -0.93 21.24
N ILE A 278 7.77 -0.38 22.36
CA ILE A 278 8.78 -0.97 23.22
C ILE A 278 8.13 -1.64 24.43
#